data_aa094e930f0115547daf42d17f013754
#
_entry.id   aa094e930f0115547daf42d17f013754
#
_cell.length_a   1.000
_cell.length_b   1.000
_cell.length_c   1.000
_cell.angle_alpha   90.00
_cell.angle_beta   90.00
_cell.angle_gamma   90.00
#
_symmetry.space_group_name_H-M   'P 1'
#
loop_
_entity.id
_entity.type
_entity.pdbx_description
1 polymer ?
#
loop_
_entity_poly.entity_id
_entity_poly.type
_entity_poly.pdbx_seq_one_letter_code
_entity_poly.pdbx_strand_id
1 'polypeptide(L)'
;MSEFLFIYRGGDPAARSPERMQQTLQKWTVWLKELTEKGHIKDPGHPLELSGKLVKGKRKTVTDGPFAVAEDIVGGYTLLEARDLDQATELSKGCPILANDGTVEIRPIMKM
;
A
#
# COMPACT_ATOMS: atom_id res chain seq x y z
N MET A 1 -17.23 -12.61 -4.30
CA MET A 1 -15.91 -12.01 -4.45
C MET A 1 -15.07 -12.24 -3.21
N SER A 2 -13.76 -12.28 -3.37
CA SER A 2 -12.85 -12.48 -2.26
C SER A 2 -12.19 -11.15 -1.88
N GLU A 3 -11.72 -11.08 -0.64
CA GLU A 3 -11.07 -9.88 -0.14
C GLU A 3 -9.55 -10.00 -0.25
N PHE A 4 -8.92 -8.89 -0.58
CA PHE A 4 -7.46 -8.80 -0.72
C PHE A 4 -6.95 -7.55 -0.03
N LEU A 5 -5.72 -7.62 0.45
CA LEU A 5 -5.02 -6.45 0.98
C LEU A 5 -3.89 -6.09 0.02
N PHE A 6 -3.85 -4.83 -0.40
CA PHE A 6 -2.69 -4.28 -1.07
C PHE A 6 -1.82 -3.61 -0.01
N ILE A 7 -0.55 -3.98 0.01
CA ILE A 7 0.44 -3.39 0.91
C ILE A 7 1.45 -2.66 0.05
N TYR A 8 1.61 -1.37 0.26
CA TYR A 8 2.51 -0.53 -0.53
C TYR A 8 3.83 -0.40 0.17
N ARG A 9 4.93 -0.71 -0.54
CA ARG A 9 6.28 -0.66 0.03
C ARG A 9 7.21 0.14 -0.84
N GLY A 10 8.16 0.79 -0.21
CA GLY A 10 9.26 1.47 -0.89
C GLY A 10 8.84 2.71 -1.63
N GLY A 11 9.46 2.92 -2.77
CA GLY A 11 9.28 4.10 -3.58
C GLY A 11 10.51 5.00 -3.52
N ASP A 12 10.66 5.86 -4.53
CA ASP A 12 11.77 6.80 -4.61
C ASP A 12 11.63 7.87 -3.53
N PRO A 13 12.63 8.04 -2.64
CA PRO A 13 12.59 9.14 -1.66
C PRO A 13 12.42 10.52 -2.28
N ALA A 14 12.91 10.73 -3.51
CA ALA A 14 12.72 12.00 -4.22
C ALA A 14 11.26 12.30 -4.53
N ALA A 15 10.40 11.28 -4.58
CA ALA A 15 8.96 11.46 -4.78
C ALA A 15 8.27 12.10 -3.57
N ARG A 16 8.99 12.27 -2.46
CA ARG A 16 8.46 12.88 -1.24
C ARG A 16 8.62 14.40 -1.17
N SER A 17 9.17 15.03 -2.22
CA SER A 17 9.15 16.49 -2.28
C SER A 17 7.69 16.97 -2.30
N PRO A 18 7.38 18.14 -1.71
CA PRO A 18 5.99 18.61 -1.67
C PRO A 18 5.32 18.68 -3.04
N GLU A 19 6.04 19.09 -4.07
CA GLU A 19 5.51 19.19 -5.42
C GLU A 19 5.19 17.81 -6.01
N ARG A 20 6.08 16.87 -5.85
CA ARG A 20 5.88 15.51 -6.37
C ARG A 20 4.82 14.75 -5.57
N MET A 21 4.75 14.98 -4.26
CA MET A 21 3.70 14.39 -3.43
C MET A 21 2.31 14.86 -3.87
N GLN A 22 2.17 16.14 -4.22
CA GLN A 22 0.91 16.67 -4.70
C GLN A 22 0.48 16.02 -6.00
N GLN A 23 1.40 15.87 -6.95
CA GLN A 23 1.14 15.20 -8.23
C GLN A 23 0.80 13.72 -8.00
N THR A 24 1.50 13.07 -7.11
CA THR A 24 1.28 11.66 -6.78
C THR A 24 -0.08 11.46 -6.13
N LEU A 25 -0.49 12.35 -5.23
CA LEU A 25 -1.81 12.29 -4.60
C LEU A 25 -2.93 12.37 -5.62
N GLN A 26 -2.79 13.20 -6.65
CA GLN A 26 -3.77 13.29 -7.72
C GLN A 26 -3.91 11.96 -8.46
N LYS A 27 -2.79 11.33 -8.78
CA LYS A 27 -2.78 10.02 -9.46
C LYS A 27 -3.41 8.94 -8.60
N TRP A 28 -3.12 8.93 -7.29
CA TRP A 28 -3.74 8.00 -6.35
C TRP A 28 -5.24 8.19 -6.28
N THR A 29 -5.68 9.44 -6.21
CA THR A 29 -7.11 9.78 -6.15
C THR A 29 -7.84 9.25 -7.38
N VAL A 30 -7.26 9.44 -8.58
CA VAL A 30 -7.85 8.96 -9.82
C VAL A 30 -7.93 7.43 -9.84
N TRP A 31 -6.84 6.76 -9.48
CA TRP A 31 -6.79 5.29 -9.48
C TRP A 31 -7.79 4.68 -8.49
N LEU A 32 -7.81 5.18 -7.25
CA LEU A 32 -8.75 4.68 -6.24
C LEU A 32 -10.19 4.98 -6.62
N LYS A 33 -10.46 6.11 -7.25
CA LYS A 33 -11.79 6.45 -7.74
C LYS A 33 -12.25 5.48 -8.80
N GLU A 34 -11.39 5.13 -9.75
CA GLU A 34 -11.71 4.15 -10.79
C GLU A 34 -12.05 2.79 -10.18
N LEU A 35 -11.27 2.34 -9.21
CA LEU A 35 -11.53 1.07 -8.52
C LEU A 35 -12.83 1.12 -7.71
N THR A 36 -13.11 2.27 -7.10
CA THR A 36 -14.35 2.47 -6.34
C THR A 36 -15.57 2.41 -7.26
N GLU A 37 -15.50 3.06 -8.42
CA GLU A 37 -16.58 3.06 -9.40
C GLU A 37 -16.86 1.66 -9.96
N LYS A 38 -15.83 0.83 -10.03
CA LYS A 38 -15.96 -0.56 -10.48
C LYS A 38 -16.38 -1.52 -9.35
N GLY A 39 -16.57 -1.00 -8.14
CA GLY A 39 -17.02 -1.78 -7.00
C GLY A 39 -15.96 -2.62 -6.32
N HIS A 40 -14.68 -2.32 -6.54
CA HIS A 40 -13.59 -3.12 -5.96
C HIS A 40 -13.13 -2.64 -4.60
N ILE A 41 -13.30 -1.36 -4.26
CA ILE A 41 -12.76 -0.84 -3.00
C ILE A 41 -13.71 -1.14 -1.84
N LYS A 42 -13.17 -1.77 -0.80
CA LYS A 42 -13.87 -1.97 0.46
C LYS A 42 -13.44 -0.92 1.49
N ASP A 43 -12.15 -0.65 1.57
CA ASP A 43 -11.57 0.41 2.38
C ASP A 43 -10.35 0.94 1.65
N PRO A 44 -10.32 2.22 1.25
CA PRO A 44 -9.17 2.75 0.52
C PRO A 44 -7.90 2.77 1.37
N GLY A 45 -8.02 2.64 2.68
CA GLY A 45 -6.88 2.65 3.59
C GLY A 45 -6.30 4.04 3.79
N HIS A 46 -5.08 4.05 4.30
CA HIS A 46 -4.40 5.29 4.64
C HIS A 46 -2.92 5.21 4.31
N PRO A 47 -2.30 6.32 3.89
CA PRO A 47 -0.85 6.41 3.89
C PRO A 47 -0.34 6.43 5.33
N LEU A 48 0.86 5.90 5.54
CA LEU A 48 1.46 5.80 6.87
C LEU A 48 2.67 6.72 6.95
N GLU A 49 2.88 7.31 8.13
CA GLU A 49 4.10 8.05 8.41
C GLU A 49 5.26 7.08 8.54
N LEU A 50 6.48 7.58 8.37
CA LEU A 50 7.69 6.76 8.49
C LEU A 50 8.03 6.41 9.93
N SER A 51 7.60 7.25 10.88
CA SER A 51 7.84 7.01 12.30
C SER A 51 7.04 5.82 12.80
N GLY A 52 7.58 5.13 13.77
CA GLY A 52 6.89 4.01 14.38
C GLY A 52 7.80 3.25 15.32
N LYS A 53 7.30 2.13 15.80
CA LYS A 53 8.04 1.25 16.69
C LYS A 53 7.78 -0.21 16.32
N LEU A 54 8.76 -1.06 16.61
CA LEU A 54 8.62 -2.49 16.54
C LEU A 54 8.63 -3.08 17.94
N VAL A 55 7.71 -3.99 18.20
CA VAL A 55 7.75 -4.82 19.40
C VAL A 55 8.00 -6.24 18.93
N LYS A 56 9.06 -6.87 19.43
CA LYS A 56 9.54 -8.12 18.86
C LYS A 56 9.71 -9.21 19.89
N GLY A 57 9.21 -10.38 19.57
CA GLY A 57 9.47 -11.62 20.28
C GLY A 57 8.81 -11.74 21.64
N LYS A 58 9.12 -12.84 22.32
CA LYS A 58 8.55 -13.15 23.65
C LYS A 58 8.99 -12.16 24.71
N ARG A 59 10.17 -11.56 24.52
CA ARG A 59 10.72 -10.55 25.45
C ARG A 59 10.10 -9.19 25.24
N LYS A 60 9.30 -9.02 24.19
CA LYS A 60 8.63 -7.76 23.86
C LYS A 60 9.62 -6.61 23.73
N THR A 61 10.75 -6.88 23.07
CA THR A 61 11.77 -5.87 22.81
C THR A 61 11.22 -4.78 21.90
N VAL A 62 11.34 -3.53 22.35
CA VAL A 62 10.85 -2.38 21.59
C VAL A 62 12.02 -1.68 20.91
N THR A 63 11.90 -1.46 19.60
CA THR A 63 12.88 -0.68 18.84
C THR A 63 12.16 0.43 18.09
N ASP A 64 12.88 1.55 17.88
CA ASP A 64 12.34 2.66 17.10
C ASP A 64 12.50 2.40 15.61
N GLY A 65 11.58 2.97 14.82
CA GLY A 65 11.64 2.88 13.38
C GLY A 65 11.90 4.21 12.70
N PRO A 66 12.21 4.19 11.42
CA PRO A 66 12.15 3.09 10.44
C PRO A 66 13.31 2.11 10.59
N PHE A 67 13.03 0.84 10.28
CA PHE A 67 13.86 -0.28 10.74
C PHE A 67 14.68 -0.92 9.69
N ALA A 68 14.33 -0.72 8.47
CA ALA A 68 14.88 -1.47 7.38
C ALA A 68 15.25 -0.53 6.27
N VAL A 69 15.79 -1.09 5.22
CA VAL A 69 15.93 -0.36 3.96
C VAL A 69 14.55 0.12 3.52
N ALA A 70 14.52 1.25 2.81
CA ALA A 70 13.27 1.89 2.40
C ALA A 70 12.31 0.93 1.67
N GLU A 71 12.86 -0.05 0.96
CA GLU A 71 12.11 -1.05 0.22
C GLU A 71 11.19 -1.91 1.08
N ASP A 72 11.52 -2.08 2.35
CA ASP A 72 10.76 -2.93 3.26
C ASP A 72 9.75 -2.16 4.10
N ILE A 73 9.76 -0.84 4.04
CA ILE A 73 8.87 -0.03 4.86
C ILE A 73 7.49 0.02 4.23
N VAL A 74 6.48 -0.37 5.00
CA VAL A 74 5.09 -0.28 4.56
C VAL A 74 4.67 1.19 4.60
N GLY A 75 4.31 1.73 3.44
CA GLY A 75 3.89 3.13 3.31
C GLY A 75 2.39 3.34 3.30
N GLY A 76 1.62 2.27 3.22
CA GLY A 76 0.16 2.35 3.19
C GLY A 76 -0.48 1.03 2.83
N TYR A 77 -1.80 1.02 2.76
CA TYR A 77 -2.55 -0.18 2.46
C TYR A 77 -3.93 0.16 1.87
N THR A 78 -4.52 -0.81 1.19
CA THR A 78 -5.90 -0.73 0.69
C THR A 78 -6.56 -2.10 0.83
N LEU A 79 -7.78 -2.12 1.32
CA LEU A 79 -8.60 -3.33 1.37
C LEU A 79 -9.57 -3.33 0.20
N LEU A 80 -9.58 -4.40 -0.59
CA LEU A 80 -10.39 -4.46 -1.79
C LEU A 80 -11.02 -5.83 -1.97
N GLU A 81 -11.96 -5.90 -2.91
CA GLU A 81 -12.60 -7.12 -3.33
C GLU A 81 -12.31 -7.37 -4.80
N ALA A 82 -12.03 -8.61 -5.14
CA ALA A 82 -11.82 -9.04 -6.52
C ALA A 82 -12.32 -10.48 -6.66
N ARG A 83 -12.51 -10.88 -7.91
CA ARG A 83 -12.97 -12.22 -8.23
C ARG A 83 -11.97 -13.29 -7.77
N ASP A 84 -10.71 -13.03 -8.00
CA ASP A 84 -9.60 -13.94 -7.67
C ASP A 84 -8.29 -13.16 -7.57
N LEU A 85 -7.22 -13.87 -7.23
CA LEU A 85 -5.89 -13.28 -7.09
C LEU A 85 -5.38 -12.69 -8.42
N ASP A 86 -5.69 -13.33 -9.54
CA ASP A 86 -5.26 -12.84 -10.85
C ASP A 86 -5.90 -11.48 -11.16
N GLN A 87 -7.18 -11.32 -10.87
CA GLN A 87 -7.84 -10.03 -11.05
C GLN A 87 -7.26 -8.97 -10.11
N ALA A 88 -7.04 -9.31 -8.83
CA ALA A 88 -6.44 -8.38 -7.88
C ALA A 88 -5.06 -7.93 -8.36
N THR A 89 -4.27 -8.86 -8.90
CA THR A 89 -2.94 -8.55 -9.46
C THR A 89 -3.04 -7.59 -10.63
N GLU A 90 -3.97 -7.83 -11.54
CA GLU A 90 -4.17 -6.93 -12.68
C GLU A 90 -4.57 -5.52 -12.23
N LEU A 91 -5.47 -5.43 -11.25
CA LEU A 91 -5.88 -4.14 -10.69
C LEU A 91 -4.70 -3.38 -10.06
N SER A 92 -3.77 -4.08 -9.44
CA SER A 92 -2.61 -3.47 -8.79
C SER A 92 -1.66 -2.80 -9.77
N LYS A 93 -1.65 -3.23 -11.04
CA LYS A 93 -0.72 -2.70 -12.05
C LYS A 93 -0.96 -1.23 -12.38
N GLY A 94 -2.13 -0.71 -12.07
CA GLY A 94 -2.44 0.70 -12.23
C GLY A 94 -2.00 1.58 -11.05
N CYS A 95 -1.42 0.99 -10.01
CA CYS A 95 -1.07 1.73 -8.81
C CYS A 95 0.08 2.72 -9.07
N PRO A 96 -0.10 4.00 -8.68
CA PRO A 96 0.92 5.03 -8.91
C PRO A 96 2.26 4.77 -8.22
N ILE A 97 2.31 3.95 -7.17
CA ILE A 97 3.58 3.66 -6.49
C ILE A 97 4.57 2.95 -7.40
N LEU A 98 4.08 2.21 -8.39
CA LEU A 98 4.95 1.50 -9.34
C LEU A 98 5.76 2.46 -10.20
N ALA A 99 5.20 3.62 -10.52
CA ALA A 99 5.90 4.65 -11.29
C ALA A 99 7.04 5.30 -10.48
N ASN A 100 7.03 5.15 -9.16
CA ASN A 100 8.06 5.64 -8.26
C ASN A 100 8.97 4.53 -7.73
N ASP A 101 9.08 3.42 -8.48
CA ASP A 101 9.90 2.26 -8.11
C ASP A 101 9.47 1.58 -6.80
N GLY A 102 8.22 1.73 -6.42
CA GLY A 102 7.67 1.02 -5.28
C GLY A 102 7.13 -0.35 -5.66
N THR A 103 6.58 -1.02 -4.67
CA THR A 103 6.05 -2.37 -4.78
C THR A 103 4.64 -2.44 -4.21
N VAL A 104 3.77 -3.19 -4.86
CA VAL A 104 2.48 -3.57 -4.29
C VAL A 104 2.55 -5.05 -3.96
N GLU A 105 2.40 -5.38 -2.68
CA GLU A 105 2.25 -6.77 -2.24
C GLU A 105 0.76 -7.07 -2.16
N ILE A 106 0.33 -8.14 -2.80
CA ILE A 106 -1.09 -8.53 -2.85
C ILE A 106 -1.28 -9.74 -1.96
N ARG A 107 -2.10 -9.62 -0.92
CA ARG A 107 -2.33 -10.71 0.03
C ARG A 107 -3.80 -11.05 0.12
N PRO A 108 -4.18 -12.30 -0.19
CA PRO A 108 -5.56 -12.73 0.07
C PRO A 108 -5.87 -12.67 1.56
N ILE A 109 -7.05 -12.18 1.89
CA ILE A 109 -7.52 -12.17 3.27
C ILE A 109 -8.05 -13.57 3.61
N MET A 110 -7.52 -14.14 4.68
CA MET A 110 -7.97 -15.45 5.13
C MET A 110 -9.37 -15.35 5.71
N LYS A 111 -10.25 -16.22 5.27
CA LYS A 111 -11.59 -16.32 5.86
C LYS A 111 -11.46 -17.09 7.18
N MET A 112 -12.03 -16.50 8.22
CA MET A 112 -11.96 -17.07 9.56
C MET A 112 -13.31 -17.46 10.06
#